data_b9d39cd920afa32f8b1349e7056f4127
#
_entry.id   b9d39cd920afa32f8b1349e7056f4127
#
_cell.length_a   1.000
_cell.length_b   1.000
_cell.length_c   1.000
_cell.angle_alpha   90.00
_cell.angle_beta   90.00
_cell.angle_gamma   90.00
#
_symmetry.space_group_name_H-M   'P 1'
#
loop_
_entity.id
_entity.type
_entity.pdbx_description
1 polymer ?
#
loop_
_entity_poly.entity_id
_entity_poly.type
_entity_poly.pdbx_seq_one_letter_code
_entity_poly.pdbx_strand_id
1 'polypeptide(L)'
;MTELLDLFNKIRRLDIITPQGQAGVLAKESHFVFNYHQSAAADLAVSLVLPIRQQSYYSGELMAVFAMNRPEGYLRYIIEERLKRLGAPSDMFLLYLAGSHQIGRLSYALQGKIAAKATGESLDTLLRTSSAGLFDYLIDKYALTSGISGIQPKALVPLLPQTHSSLPLETVIVKAEGADYLGIARNEYLCLSV
;
A
#
# COMPACT_ATOMS: atom_id res chain seq x y z
N MET A 1 -0.02 15.71 9.03
CA MET A 1 0.80 15.16 10.12
C MET A 1 -0.02 14.93 11.39
N THR A 2 -0.71 15.93 11.93
CA THR A 2 -1.47 15.84 13.20
C THR A 2 -2.54 14.74 13.17
N GLU A 3 -3.37 14.68 12.12
CA GLU A 3 -4.41 13.64 12.00
C GLU A 3 -3.83 12.21 11.96
N LEU A 4 -2.68 12.01 11.29
CA LEU A 4 -2.02 10.72 11.26
C LEU A 4 -1.51 10.27 12.63
N LEU A 5 -0.97 11.20 13.42
CA LEU A 5 -0.53 10.95 14.80
C LEU A 5 -1.70 10.58 15.71
N ASP A 6 -2.85 11.24 15.54
CA ASP A 6 -4.06 10.94 16.30
C ASP A 6 -4.63 9.55 16.00
N LEU A 7 -4.39 9.03 14.79
CA LEU A 7 -4.83 7.71 14.35
C LEU A 7 -3.84 6.60 14.71
N PHE A 8 -2.60 6.95 15.08
CA PHE A 8 -1.57 5.96 15.36
C PHE A 8 -2.06 4.93 16.39
N ASN A 9 -2.04 3.66 15.97
CA ASN A 9 -2.48 2.51 16.76
C ASN A 9 -3.91 2.57 17.35
N LYS A 10 -4.72 3.55 16.98
CA LYS A 10 -6.12 3.65 17.38
C LYS A 10 -7.09 3.00 16.38
N ILE A 11 -6.62 2.70 15.18
CA ILE A 11 -7.45 2.10 14.14
C ILE A 11 -7.80 0.67 14.54
N ARG A 12 -9.10 0.41 14.67
CA ARG A 12 -9.65 -0.91 14.99
C ARG A 12 -10.49 -1.50 13.86
N ARG A 13 -10.92 -0.67 12.91
CA ARG A 13 -11.77 -1.08 11.78
C ARG A 13 -11.33 -0.37 10.51
N LEU A 14 -11.29 -1.13 9.41
CA LEU A 14 -11.04 -0.63 8.07
C LEU A 14 -12.09 -1.18 7.12
N ASP A 15 -12.61 -0.33 6.27
CA ASP A 15 -13.39 -0.73 5.11
C ASP A 15 -12.45 -1.33 4.07
N ILE A 16 -12.82 -2.49 3.56
CA ILE A 16 -12.11 -3.19 2.48
C ILE A 16 -12.84 -2.90 1.18
N ILE A 17 -12.12 -2.31 0.25
CA ILE A 17 -12.67 -1.83 -1.01
C ILE A 17 -12.00 -2.59 -2.14
N THR A 18 -12.78 -3.02 -3.12
CA THR A 18 -12.34 -3.59 -4.39
C THR A 18 -12.65 -2.59 -5.52
N PRO A 19 -12.16 -2.80 -6.75
CA PRO A 19 -12.54 -1.95 -7.89
C PRO A 19 -14.05 -1.93 -8.17
N GLN A 20 -14.78 -2.97 -7.74
CA GLN A 20 -16.23 -3.07 -7.91
C GLN A 20 -17.03 -2.41 -6.79
N GLY A 21 -16.37 -2.05 -5.68
CA GLY A 21 -17.01 -1.37 -4.55
C GLY A 21 -16.56 -1.88 -3.19
N GLN A 22 -17.28 -1.49 -2.14
CA GLN A 22 -16.97 -1.88 -0.78
C GLN A 22 -17.34 -3.34 -0.55
N ALA A 23 -16.34 -4.17 -0.25
CA ALA A 23 -16.50 -5.61 -0.06
C ALA A 23 -16.95 -5.97 1.38
N GLY A 24 -16.38 -5.29 2.37
CA GLY A 24 -16.64 -5.64 3.76
C GLY A 24 -15.81 -4.82 4.74
N VAL A 25 -15.71 -5.29 5.96
CA VAL A 25 -15.01 -4.63 7.07
C VAL A 25 -14.01 -5.60 7.71
N LEU A 26 -12.78 -5.16 7.82
CA LEU A 26 -11.74 -5.79 8.64
C LEU A 26 -11.70 -5.10 10.00
N ALA A 27 -11.81 -5.88 11.06
CA ALA A 27 -11.74 -5.39 12.44
C ALA A 27 -10.63 -6.10 13.22
N LYS A 28 -9.98 -5.38 14.14
CA LYS A 28 -9.08 -5.92 15.17
C LYS A 28 -9.70 -5.73 16.54
N GLU A 29 -10.11 -6.84 17.10
CA GLU A 29 -10.60 -7.00 18.48
C GLU A 29 -9.58 -7.83 19.27
N SER A 30 -9.98 -8.87 19.98
CA SER A 30 -9.05 -9.91 20.49
C SER A 30 -8.41 -10.68 19.35
N HIS A 31 -9.15 -10.87 18.26
CA HIS A 31 -8.75 -11.50 17.00
C HIS A 31 -8.92 -10.51 15.84
N PHE A 32 -8.38 -10.87 14.67
CA PHE A 32 -8.78 -10.22 13.42
C PHE A 32 -10.08 -10.86 12.95
N VAL A 33 -11.02 -10.01 12.56
CA VAL A 33 -12.35 -10.42 12.08
C VAL A 33 -12.59 -9.73 10.75
N PHE A 34 -12.92 -10.50 9.73
CA PHE A 34 -13.35 -9.96 8.45
C PHE A 34 -14.80 -10.38 8.15
N ASN A 35 -15.61 -9.39 7.81
CA ASN A 35 -17.01 -9.60 7.42
C ASN A 35 -17.24 -9.00 6.04
N TYR A 36 -17.82 -9.79 5.14
CA TYR A 36 -18.41 -9.22 3.94
C TYR A 36 -19.68 -8.42 4.28
N HIS A 37 -20.01 -7.44 3.47
CA HIS A 37 -21.33 -6.84 3.53
C HIS A 37 -22.41 -7.87 3.13
N GLN A 38 -23.60 -7.75 3.71
CA GLN A 38 -24.71 -8.70 3.43
C GLN A 38 -25.10 -8.73 1.95
N SER A 39 -24.94 -7.62 1.24
CA SER A 39 -25.23 -7.48 -0.20
C SER A 39 -24.02 -7.74 -1.10
N ALA A 40 -22.92 -8.29 -0.57
CA ALA A 40 -21.71 -8.50 -1.39
C ALA A 40 -21.98 -9.53 -2.49
N ALA A 41 -21.81 -9.12 -3.74
CA ALA A 41 -21.88 -9.99 -4.91
C ALA A 41 -20.52 -10.67 -5.17
N ALA A 42 -20.50 -11.70 -6.00
CA ALA A 42 -19.31 -12.54 -6.22
C ALA A 42 -18.07 -11.76 -6.70
N ASP A 43 -18.26 -10.68 -7.43
CA ASP A 43 -17.20 -9.81 -7.93
C ASP A 43 -16.54 -8.94 -6.83
N LEU A 44 -17.18 -8.84 -5.66
CA LEU A 44 -16.62 -8.20 -4.47
C LEU A 44 -15.73 -9.12 -3.63
N ALA A 45 -15.54 -10.40 -4.03
CA ALA A 45 -14.68 -11.31 -3.29
C ALA A 45 -13.26 -10.76 -3.14
N VAL A 46 -12.77 -10.69 -1.90
CA VAL A 46 -11.41 -10.17 -1.60
C VAL A 46 -10.33 -11.18 -1.98
N SER A 47 -10.66 -12.46 -2.00
CA SER A 47 -9.74 -13.55 -2.33
C SER A 47 -10.49 -14.83 -2.60
N LEU A 48 -9.85 -15.74 -3.36
CA LEU A 48 -10.37 -17.12 -3.57
C LEU A 48 -10.38 -17.94 -2.28
N VAL A 49 -9.47 -17.67 -1.35
CA VAL A 49 -9.39 -18.38 -0.05
C VAL A 49 -10.32 -17.80 1.01
N LEU A 50 -10.95 -16.67 0.74
CA LEU A 50 -11.97 -16.05 1.58
C LEU A 50 -13.25 -15.83 0.73
N PRO A 51 -13.95 -16.90 0.31
CA PRO A 51 -15.15 -16.77 -0.51
C PRO A 51 -16.23 -15.97 0.24
N ILE A 52 -17.15 -15.36 -0.51
CA ILE A 52 -18.25 -14.59 0.08
C ILE A 52 -19.15 -15.53 0.89
N ARG A 53 -19.39 -15.15 2.14
CA ARG A 53 -20.31 -15.82 3.05
C ARG A 53 -20.82 -14.82 4.11
N GLN A 54 -21.94 -15.16 4.75
CA GLN A 54 -22.50 -14.33 5.83
C GLN A 54 -21.75 -14.47 7.15
N GLN A 55 -21.15 -15.65 7.41
CA GLN A 55 -20.37 -15.86 8.63
C GLN A 55 -19.03 -15.12 8.56
N SER A 56 -18.65 -14.55 9.69
CA SER A 56 -17.36 -13.90 9.86
C SER A 56 -16.19 -14.85 9.65
N TYR A 57 -15.08 -14.30 9.14
CA TYR A 57 -13.77 -14.94 9.18
C TYR A 57 -13.01 -14.47 10.41
N TYR A 58 -12.45 -15.40 11.15
CA TYR A 58 -11.68 -15.14 12.38
C TYR A 58 -10.27 -15.65 12.23
N SER A 59 -9.29 -14.90 12.75
CA SER A 59 -7.89 -15.31 12.80
C SER A 59 -7.20 -14.65 13.99
N GLY A 60 -6.30 -15.37 14.67
CA GLY A 60 -5.44 -14.80 15.71
C GLY A 60 -4.48 -13.76 15.17
N GLU A 61 -4.00 -13.98 13.95
CA GLU A 61 -3.11 -13.08 13.21
C GLU A 61 -3.84 -12.46 12.02
N LEU A 62 -3.25 -11.41 11.44
CA LEU A 62 -3.78 -10.80 10.24
C LEU A 62 -3.80 -11.82 9.10
N MET A 63 -4.98 -12.01 8.48
CA MET A 63 -5.18 -12.96 7.40
C MET A 63 -4.25 -12.66 6.24
N ALA A 64 -3.65 -13.70 5.63
CA ALA A 64 -2.62 -13.57 4.60
C ALA A 64 -3.00 -12.65 3.45
N VAL A 65 -4.26 -12.66 3.00
CA VAL A 65 -4.77 -11.78 1.93
C VAL A 65 -4.64 -10.29 2.27
N PHE A 66 -4.70 -9.93 3.54
CA PHE A 66 -4.50 -8.56 4.00
C PHE A 66 -3.04 -8.31 4.39
N ALA A 67 -2.39 -9.31 5.00
CA ALA A 67 -1.00 -9.21 5.43
C ALA A 67 -0.04 -8.88 4.29
N MET A 68 -0.26 -9.44 3.10
CA MET A 68 0.55 -9.19 1.92
C MET A 68 0.53 -7.73 1.42
N ASN A 69 -0.44 -6.94 1.87
CA ASN A 69 -0.57 -5.52 1.50
C ASN A 69 0.09 -4.56 2.51
N ARG A 70 0.65 -5.09 3.60
CA ARG A 70 1.42 -4.26 4.53
C ARG A 70 2.75 -3.85 3.90
N PRO A 71 3.22 -2.64 4.17
CA PRO A 71 4.62 -2.30 3.89
C PRO A 71 5.57 -3.28 4.57
N GLU A 72 6.58 -3.74 3.84
CA GLU A 72 7.61 -4.66 4.32
C GLU A 72 9.01 -4.17 3.93
N GLY A 73 10.04 -4.82 4.48
CA GLY A 73 11.44 -4.55 4.17
C GLY A 73 11.83 -3.10 4.37
N TYR A 74 12.47 -2.50 3.37
CA TYR A 74 12.97 -1.13 3.42
C TYR A 74 11.88 -0.10 3.74
N LEU A 75 10.73 -0.20 3.10
CA LEU A 75 9.63 0.76 3.32
C LEU A 75 9.11 0.69 4.75
N ARG A 76 8.95 -0.51 5.30
CA ARG A 76 8.56 -0.70 6.69
C ARG A 76 9.59 -0.09 7.64
N TYR A 77 10.88 -0.33 7.41
CA TYR A 77 11.96 0.26 8.19
C TYR A 77 11.86 1.80 8.22
N ILE A 78 11.66 2.44 7.06
CA ILE A 78 11.52 3.90 6.97
C ILE A 78 10.28 4.38 7.75
N ILE A 79 9.15 3.68 7.65
CA ILE A 79 7.94 4.02 8.42
C ILE A 79 8.20 3.93 9.92
N GLU A 80 8.83 2.85 10.39
CA GLU A 80 9.15 2.64 11.80
C GLU A 80 10.14 3.70 12.32
N GLU A 81 11.17 4.04 11.53
CA GLU A 81 12.12 5.12 11.89
C GLU A 81 11.43 6.48 12.02
N ARG A 82 10.52 6.82 11.12
CA ARG A 82 9.77 8.09 11.18
C ARG A 82 8.81 8.15 12.37
N LEU A 83 8.27 7.02 12.76
CA LEU A 83 7.28 6.89 13.83
C LEU A 83 7.86 6.38 15.15
N LYS A 84 9.17 6.19 15.26
CA LYS A 84 9.83 5.56 16.42
C LYS A 84 9.50 6.18 17.77
N ARG A 85 9.22 7.49 17.80
CA ARG A 85 8.80 8.19 19.03
C ARG A 85 7.41 7.79 19.50
N LEU A 86 6.59 7.18 18.64
CA LEU A 86 5.24 6.73 18.92
C LEU A 86 5.16 5.23 19.24
N GLY A 87 6.25 4.49 19.00
CA GLY A 87 6.33 3.04 19.15
C GLY A 87 6.13 2.28 17.83
N ALA A 88 5.94 0.95 17.94
CA ALA A 88 5.75 0.11 16.77
C ALA A 88 4.34 0.28 16.16
N PRO A 89 4.23 0.49 14.84
CA PRO A 89 2.94 0.61 14.18
C PRO A 89 2.19 -0.72 14.17
N SER A 90 0.89 -0.69 14.45
CA SER A 90 0.02 -1.86 14.36
C SER A 90 -0.26 -2.25 12.91
N ASP A 91 -0.64 -3.52 12.66
CA ASP A 91 -1.02 -4.00 11.33
C ASP A 91 -2.16 -3.18 10.72
N MET A 92 -3.17 -2.82 11.52
CA MET A 92 -4.29 -2.00 11.06
C MET A 92 -3.83 -0.61 10.63
N PHE A 93 -2.87 -0.02 11.34
CA PHE A 93 -2.29 1.27 10.96
C PHE A 93 -1.46 1.16 9.68
N LEU A 94 -0.66 0.10 9.52
CA LEU A 94 0.11 -0.15 8.29
C LEU A 94 -0.80 -0.35 7.07
N LEU A 95 -1.90 -1.09 7.20
CA LEU A 95 -2.89 -1.22 6.13
C LEU A 95 -3.57 0.10 5.79
N TYR A 96 -3.89 0.90 6.80
CA TYR A 96 -4.45 2.25 6.59
C TYR A 96 -3.47 3.15 5.81
N LEU A 97 -2.17 3.11 6.14
CA LEU A 97 -1.13 3.84 5.41
C LEU A 97 -1.04 3.40 3.95
N ALA A 98 -1.08 2.09 3.70
CA ALA A 98 -1.12 1.56 2.34
C ALA A 98 -2.32 2.11 1.55
N GLY A 99 -3.48 2.23 2.20
CA GLY A 99 -4.67 2.89 1.67
C GLY A 99 -5.08 2.36 0.30
N SER A 100 -5.08 3.24 -0.71
CA SER A 100 -5.36 2.93 -2.11
C SER A 100 -4.10 2.78 -2.98
N HIS A 101 -2.90 2.99 -2.42
CA HIS A 101 -1.64 2.99 -3.15
C HIS A 101 -0.85 1.70 -2.87
N GLN A 102 -1.36 0.61 -3.40
CA GLN A 102 -0.75 -0.70 -3.30
C GLN A 102 -0.91 -1.49 -4.60
N ILE A 103 -0.11 -2.53 -4.75
CA ILE A 103 -0.26 -3.46 -5.87
C ILE A 103 -1.34 -4.46 -5.51
N GLY A 104 -2.35 -4.58 -6.37
CA GLY A 104 -3.46 -5.51 -6.20
C GLY A 104 -4.82 -4.82 -6.22
N ARG A 105 -5.87 -5.61 -5.93
CA ARG A 105 -7.25 -5.13 -6.07
C ARG A 105 -7.86 -4.57 -4.77
N LEU A 106 -7.19 -4.70 -3.63
CA LEU A 106 -7.74 -4.26 -2.35
C LEU A 106 -7.28 -2.85 -2.01
N SER A 107 -8.17 -2.06 -1.44
CA SER A 107 -7.88 -0.76 -0.85
C SER A 107 -8.46 -0.71 0.55
N TYR A 108 -7.87 0.13 1.40
CA TYR A 108 -8.21 0.25 2.81
C TYR A 108 -8.58 1.69 3.15
N ALA A 109 -9.71 1.88 3.77
CA ALA A 109 -10.17 3.20 4.23
C ALA A 109 -10.68 3.13 5.66
N LEU A 110 -10.66 4.26 6.36
CA LEU A 110 -11.40 4.39 7.61
C LEU A 110 -12.89 4.30 7.31
N GLN A 111 -13.63 3.69 8.23
CA GLN A 111 -15.05 3.47 8.08
C GLN A 111 -15.79 4.78 7.69
N GLY A 112 -16.50 4.73 6.58
CA GLY A 112 -17.23 5.88 6.03
C GLY A 112 -16.36 6.98 5.40
N LYS A 113 -15.04 6.78 5.25
CA LYS A 113 -14.16 7.70 4.52
C LYS A 113 -13.76 7.12 3.17
N ILE A 114 -13.60 7.98 2.19
CA ILE A 114 -13.04 7.59 0.88
C ILE A 114 -11.51 7.56 1.02
N ALA A 115 -10.87 6.54 0.50
CA ALA A 115 -9.41 6.48 0.43
C ALA A 115 -8.88 7.70 -0.36
N ALA A 116 -7.98 8.47 0.26
CA ALA A 116 -7.38 9.63 -0.39
C ALA A 116 -6.55 9.18 -1.59
N LYS A 117 -6.73 9.83 -2.75
CA LYS A 117 -5.81 9.66 -3.88
C LYS A 117 -4.57 10.52 -3.63
N ALA A 118 -3.38 9.93 -3.77
CA ALA A 118 -2.14 10.72 -3.75
C ALA A 118 -2.05 11.60 -5.00
N THR A 119 -1.42 12.76 -4.84
CA THR A 119 -1.01 13.59 -5.98
C THR A 119 0.10 12.88 -6.76
N GLY A 120 -0.11 12.68 -8.07
CA GLY A 120 0.86 11.99 -8.91
C GLY A 120 2.07 12.85 -9.30
N GLU A 121 3.09 12.17 -9.82
CA GLU A 121 4.27 12.79 -10.45
C GLU A 121 4.13 12.80 -11.98
N SER A 122 4.80 13.75 -12.63
CA SER A 122 4.96 13.71 -14.08
C SER A 122 5.98 12.63 -14.46
N LEU A 123 5.62 11.74 -15.37
CA LEU A 123 6.55 10.72 -15.87
C LEU A 123 7.82 11.37 -16.49
N ASP A 124 7.64 12.46 -17.22
CA ASP A 124 8.76 13.19 -17.83
C ASP A 124 9.71 13.75 -16.75
N THR A 125 9.16 14.27 -15.65
CA THR A 125 9.95 14.73 -14.50
C THR A 125 10.75 13.58 -13.88
N LEU A 126 10.12 12.40 -13.67
CA LEU A 126 10.82 11.23 -13.11
C LEU A 126 11.96 10.75 -14.02
N LEU A 127 11.76 10.75 -15.34
CA LEU A 127 12.78 10.31 -16.30
C LEU A 127 13.93 11.30 -16.49
N ARG A 128 13.69 12.60 -16.34
CA ARG A 128 14.68 13.65 -16.57
C ARG A 128 15.41 14.09 -15.32
N THR A 129 14.85 13.84 -14.14
CA THR A 129 15.50 14.23 -12.88
C THR A 129 16.72 13.36 -12.63
N SER A 130 17.83 13.98 -12.28
CA SER A 130 19.04 13.27 -11.82
C SER A 130 18.70 12.30 -10.68
N SER A 131 19.27 11.11 -10.71
CA SER A 131 19.03 10.07 -9.70
C SER A 131 19.46 10.50 -8.28
N ALA A 132 20.39 11.45 -8.16
CA ALA A 132 20.80 11.96 -6.85
C ALA A 132 19.64 12.73 -6.19
N GLY A 133 19.17 12.22 -5.06
CA GLY A 133 18.10 12.83 -4.28
C GLY A 133 16.67 12.59 -4.78
N LEU A 134 16.46 12.11 -6.01
CA LEU A 134 15.12 11.80 -6.50
C LEU A 134 14.45 10.70 -5.66
N PHE A 135 15.16 9.62 -5.38
CA PHE A 135 14.61 8.53 -4.60
C PHE A 135 14.29 8.95 -3.17
N ASP A 136 15.14 9.72 -2.53
CA ASP A 136 14.90 10.26 -1.19
C ASP A 136 13.65 11.15 -1.17
N TYR A 137 13.49 12.01 -2.17
CA TYR A 137 12.26 12.81 -2.34
C TYR A 137 11.02 11.95 -2.49
N LEU A 138 11.07 10.89 -3.31
CA LEU A 138 9.94 10.00 -3.51
C LEU A 138 9.59 9.21 -2.23
N ILE A 139 10.60 8.74 -1.51
CA ILE A 139 10.40 8.09 -0.21
C ILE A 139 9.82 9.08 0.80
N ASP A 140 10.31 10.30 0.84
CA ASP A 140 9.78 11.34 1.74
C ASP A 140 8.31 11.63 1.47
N LYS A 141 7.94 11.69 0.21
CA LYS A 141 6.57 12.01 -0.20
C LYS A 141 5.60 10.82 -0.09
N TYR A 142 6.04 9.62 -0.46
CA TYR A 142 5.16 8.47 -0.65
C TYR A 142 5.31 7.34 0.38
N ALA A 143 6.34 7.33 1.22
CA ALA A 143 6.57 6.22 2.16
C ALA A 143 5.38 5.96 3.11
N LEU A 144 4.69 7.02 3.54
CA LEU A 144 3.53 6.90 4.43
C LEU A 144 2.19 6.65 3.70
N THR A 145 2.23 6.49 2.38
CA THR A 145 1.02 6.26 1.57
C THR A 145 1.20 5.12 0.57
N SER A 146 2.25 4.32 0.69
CA SER A 146 2.60 3.26 -0.24
C SER A 146 2.55 1.90 0.43
N GLY A 147 1.86 0.96 -0.18
CA GLY A 147 1.77 -0.44 0.26
C GLY A 147 2.51 -1.37 -0.68
N ILE A 148 3.84 -1.22 -0.77
CA ILE A 148 4.66 -2.11 -1.57
C ILE A 148 5.58 -2.94 -0.67
N SER A 149 5.59 -4.26 -0.87
CA SER A 149 6.44 -5.17 -0.10
C SER A 149 7.76 -5.46 -0.81
N GLY A 150 8.74 -5.95 -0.05
CA GLY A 150 10.02 -6.47 -0.51
C GLY A 150 11.23 -5.72 0.03
N ILE A 151 12.38 -6.39 0.01
CA ILE A 151 13.63 -5.97 0.67
C ILE A 151 14.30 -4.80 -0.06
N GLN A 152 14.30 -4.81 -1.40
CA GLN A 152 14.91 -3.75 -2.20
C GLN A 152 14.25 -2.39 -1.95
N PRO A 153 15.02 -1.29 -1.81
CA PRO A 153 14.48 0.06 -1.77
C PRO A 153 13.63 0.37 -2.99
N LYS A 154 12.34 0.66 -2.77
CA LYS A 154 11.39 0.97 -3.82
C LYS A 154 10.25 1.84 -3.33
N ALA A 155 9.68 2.63 -4.22
CA ALA A 155 8.50 3.44 -3.98
C ALA A 155 7.43 3.18 -5.05
N LEU A 156 6.18 3.13 -4.64
CA LEU A 156 5.04 3.11 -5.55
C LEU A 156 4.61 4.57 -5.77
N VAL A 157 4.77 5.04 -6.99
CA VAL A 157 4.58 6.45 -7.34
C VAL A 157 3.39 6.59 -8.29
N PRO A 158 2.29 7.24 -7.87
CA PRO A 158 1.21 7.56 -8.78
C PRO A 158 1.67 8.56 -9.82
N LEU A 159 1.13 8.46 -11.03
CA LEU A 159 1.45 9.35 -12.14
C LEU A 159 0.30 10.32 -12.41
N LEU A 160 0.66 11.51 -12.85
CA LEU A 160 -0.30 12.43 -13.46
C LEU A 160 -0.82 11.85 -14.78
N PRO A 161 -2.07 12.14 -15.17
CA PRO A 161 -2.62 11.71 -16.45
C PRO A 161 -1.72 12.14 -17.61
N GLN A 162 -1.45 11.22 -18.52
CA GLN A 162 -0.62 11.45 -19.69
C GLN A 162 -1.51 11.80 -20.91
N THR A 163 -1.24 12.93 -21.53
CA THR A 163 -2.05 13.43 -22.65
C THR A 163 -1.79 12.75 -24.00
N HIS A 164 -0.68 11.99 -24.13
CA HIS A 164 -0.23 11.43 -25.41
C HIS A 164 0.13 9.94 -25.36
N SER A 165 -0.33 9.19 -24.35
CA SER A 165 -0.07 7.75 -24.24
C SER A 165 -1.28 6.94 -24.68
N SER A 166 -1.06 5.96 -25.54
CA SER A 166 -2.06 4.96 -25.93
C SER A 166 -2.39 3.99 -24.78
N LEU A 167 -1.48 3.88 -23.80
CA LEU A 167 -1.65 3.10 -22.57
C LEU A 167 -1.37 4.02 -21.38
N PRO A 168 -2.40 4.60 -20.75
CA PRO A 168 -2.20 5.45 -19.59
C PRO A 168 -1.65 4.63 -18.43
N LEU A 169 -0.41 4.95 -17.99
CA LEU A 169 0.15 4.44 -16.77
C LEU A 169 -0.38 5.26 -15.60
N GLU A 170 -1.00 4.61 -14.64
CA GLU A 170 -1.52 5.28 -13.43
C GLU A 170 -0.49 5.29 -12.30
N THR A 171 0.41 4.32 -12.27
CA THR A 171 1.38 4.13 -11.19
C THR A 171 2.63 3.44 -11.72
N VAL A 172 3.78 3.83 -11.20
CA VAL A 172 5.07 3.20 -11.47
C VAL A 172 5.77 2.78 -10.18
N ILE A 173 6.61 1.75 -10.27
CA ILE A 173 7.51 1.35 -9.20
C ILE A 173 8.87 1.96 -9.50
N VAL A 174 9.34 2.86 -8.64
CA VAL A 174 10.69 3.40 -8.69
C VAL A 174 11.55 2.58 -7.73
N LYS A 175 12.61 1.97 -8.24
CA LYS A 175 13.55 1.15 -7.46
C LYS A 175 14.90 1.85 -7.40
N ALA A 176 15.58 1.71 -6.27
CA ALA A 176 16.91 2.25 -6.07
C ALA A 176 17.90 1.16 -5.62
N GLU A 177 19.17 1.46 -5.74
CA GLU A 177 20.24 0.67 -5.14
C GLU A 177 20.10 0.72 -3.61
N GLY A 178 20.29 -0.43 -2.96
CA GLY A 178 20.39 -0.52 -1.51
C GLY A 178 21.82 -0.78 -1.08
N ALA A 179 22.16 -0.36 0.13
CA ALA A 179 23.49 -0.60 0.69
C ALA A 179 23.82 -2.11 0.79
N ASP A 180 22.80 -2.93 1.03
CA ASP A 180 22.95 -4.37 1.24
C ASP A 180 23.02 -5.18 -0.07
N TYR A 181 22.56 -4.59 -1.19
CA TYR A 181 22.46 -5.27 -2.49
C TYR A 181 22.92 -4.34 -3.61
N LEU A 182 24.21 -4.10 -3.70
CA LEU A 182 24.80 -3.26 -4.74
C LEU A 182 24.60 -3.87 -6.14
N GLY A 183 24.22 -3.06 -7.10
CA GLY A 183 24.05 -3.44 -8.50
C GLY A 183 22.72 -4.14 -8.81
N ILE A 184 21.82 -4.38 -7.84
CA ILE A 184 20.59 -5.13 -8.07
C ILE A 184 19.63 -4.41 -9.03
N ALA A 185 19.47 -3.10 -8.93
CA ALA A 185 18.61 -2.33 -9.83
C ALA A 185 19.17 -2.32 -11.25
N ARG A 186 20.49 -2.21 -11.40
CA ARG A 186 21.17 -2.30 -12.69
C ARG A 186 21.06 -3.69 -13.30
N ASN A 187 21.22 -4.73 -12.50
CA ASN A 187 21.08 -6.12 -12.95
C ASN A 187 19.65 -6.40 -13.43
N GLU A 188 18.65 -5.95 -12.68
CA GLU A 188 17.24 -6.07 -13.08
C GLU A 188 16.97 -5.38 -14.41
N TYR A 189 17.47 -4.13 -14.59
CA TYR A 189 17.36 -3.42 -15.85
C TYR A 189 17.96 -4.21 -17.02
N LEU A 190 19.16 -4.75 -16.84
CA LEU A 190 19.83 -5.56 -17.89
C LEU A 190 19.04 -6.82 -18.22
N CYS A 191 18.51 -7.52 -17.21
CA CYS A 191 17.71 -8.73 -17.42
C CYS A 191 16.37 -8.47 -18.13
N LEU A 192 15.78 -7.29 -17.93
CA LEU A 192 14.52 -6.90 -18.58
C LEU A 192 14.73 -6.29 -19.98
N SER A 193 15.98 -5.98 -20.36
CA SER A 193 16.32 -5.37 -21.65
C SER A 193 16.70 -6.39 -22.73
N VAL A 194 16.64 -7.71 -22.42
CA VAL A 194 16.97 -8.82 -23.34
C VAL A 194 15.69 -9.41 -24.02
#